data_261b3950a74704c836219e4dfb26b3e4
#
_entry.id   261b3950a74704c836219e4dfb26b3e4
#
_cell.length_a   1.000
_cell.length_b   1.000
_cell.length_c   1.000
_cell.angle_alpha   90.00
_cell.angle_beta   90.00
_cell.angle_gamma   90.00
#
_symmetry.space_group_name_H-M   'P 1'
#
loop_
_entity.id
_entity.type
_entity.pdbx_description
1 polymer ?
#
loop_
_entity_poly.entity_id
_entity_poly.type
_entity_poly.pdbx_seq_one_letter_code
_entity_poly.pdbx_strand_id
1 'polypeptide(L)'
;MDGSIGLSRPARRLQSEMTDDGVVIEADEPVLRLVLDELEYARRPPLFERRAPIYGSIVVPADRSLIESGELVDLIDLDAMPLDVARRFADGRSTYLVRQVDRPLLLACFRRSVQYESDLVEIEADIGAVIVQRTAMGVTRAFTETGTVEWSGYRWTNRPNARSQHEALQPLLPDVDKPVLGGVLELAVHWLSPSRVGATLVLPGGHDDAGLDLEHSIAAPALTVTTRYHYPALYAALMQTDLATIVSADGAVRRLAVGLRASVEAGSVIDHERGMRHRSAARYTFDQPGALAVVVSEDGPVSVFLRGRALSQCVAGTQNPR
;
A
#
# COMPACT_ATOMS: atom_id res chain seq x y z
N MET A 1 40.89 12.53 -6.24
CA MET A 1 39.96 13.55 -6.77
C MET A 1 38.59 13.14 -6.29
N ASP A 2 38.14 13.88 -5.28
CA ASP A 2 36.88 13.60 -4.60
C ASP A 2 35.73 14.11 -5.50
N GLY A 3 35.23 13.20 -6.35
CA GLY A 3 34.14 13.47 -7.30
C GLY A 3 32.79 13.29 -6.66
N SER A 4 32.50 14.02 -5.57
CA SER A 4 31.14 14.18 -5.07
C SER A 4 30.31 14.84 -6.17
N ILE A 5 29.78 14.03 -7.09
CA ILE A 5 28.80 14.50 -8.09
C ILE A 5 27.49 14.72 -7.33
N GLY A 6 27.25 15.94 -6.88
CA GLY A 6 26.02 16.32 -6.21
C GLY A 6 24.77 16.02 -7.05
N LEU A 7 23.61 16.00 -6.43
CA LEU A 7 22.31 15.82 -7.09
C LEU A 7 22.18 16.72 -8.34
N SER A 8 21.62 16.21 -9.41
CA SER A 8 21.26 17.01 -10.58
C SER A 8 20.28 18.12 -10.19
N ARG A 9 20.20 19.19 -10.98
CA ARG A 9 19.26 20.29 -10.70
C ARG A 9 17.80 19.82 -10.61
N PRO A 10 17.30 18.93 -11.49
CA PRO A 10 15.95 18.36 -11.38
C PRO A 10 15.76 17.54 -10.10
N ALA A 11 16.71 16.68 -9.75
CA ALA A 11 16.63 15.84 -8.55
C ALA A 11 16.61 16.68 -7.24
N ARG A 12 17.42 17.75 -7.16
CA ARG A 12 17.38 18.68 -6.01
C ARG A 12 16.05 19.39 -5.88
N ARG A 13 15.46 19.82 -7.01
CA ARG A 13 14.15 20.45 -7.01
C ARG A 13 13.08 19.46 -6.54
N LEU A 14 13.11 18.24 -7.05
CA LEU A 14 12.19 17.19 -6.64
C LEU A 14 12.31 16.90 -5.13
N GLN A 15 13.52 16.76 -4.61
CA GLN A 15 13.76 16.56 -3.19
C GLN A 15 13.19 17.71 -2.34
N SER A 16 13.39 18.98 -2.78
CA SER A 16 12.80 20.14 -2.09
C SER A 16 11.26 20.09 -2.10
N GLU A 17 10.65 19.82 -3.26
CA GLU A 17 9.18 19.67 -3.38
C GLU A 17 8.64 18.57 -2.45
N MET A 18 9.33 17.42 -2.35
CA MET A 18 8.95 16.34 -1.44
C MET A 18 9.07 16.75 0.03
N THR A 19 10.16 17.43 0.38
CA THR A 19 10.40 17.94 1.75
C THR A 19 9.35 18.99 2.15
N ASP A 20 8.97 19.88 1.24
CA ASP A 20 7.93 20.89 1.46
C ASP A 20 6.55 20.22 1.72
N ASP A 21 6.30 19.07 1.11
CA ASP A 21 5.12 18.23 1.35
C ASP A 21 5.25 17.32 2.59
N GLY A 22 6.39 17.38 3.32
CA GLY A 22 6.66 16.55 4.50
C GLY A 22 7.02 15.11 4.19
N VAL A 23 7.47 14.83 2.96
CA VAL A 23 7.84 13.48 2.50
C VAL A 23 9.37 13.37 2.40
N VAL A 24 9.92 12.34 3.05
CA VAL A 24 11.34 12.00 3.00
C VAL A 24 11.49 10.54 2.58
N ILE A 25 12.42 10.28 1.65
CA ILE A 25 12.86 8.92 1.32
C ILE A 25 14.16 8.67 2.08
N GLU A 26 14.13 7.70 2.98
CA GLU A 26 15.29 7.27 3.75
C GLU A 26 16.14 6.33 2.87
N ALA A 27 17.28 6.82 2.41
CA ALA A 27 18.28 6.05 1.66
C ALA A 27 19.62 6.76 1.73
N ASP A 28 20.72 6.03 1.55
CA ASP A 28 22.04 6.59 1.39
C ASP A 28 22.11 7.54 0.19
N GLU A 29 22.94 8.59 0.27
CA GLU A 29 22.98 9.64 -0.76
C GLU A 29 23.15 9.11 -2.20
N PRO A 30 24.03 8.12 -2.49
CA PRO A 30 24.14 7.57 -3.83
C PRO A 30 22.86 6.87 -4.32
N VAL A 31 22.19 6.10 -3.44
CA VAL A 31 20.92 5.42 -3.73
C VAL A 31 19.80 6.43 -3.91
N LEU A 32 19.69 7.40 -3.00
CA LEU A 32 18.71 8.48 -3.07
C LEU A 32 18.79 9.24 -4.40
N ARG A 33 20.00 9.49 -4.89
CA ARG A 33 20.21 10.14 -6.19
C ARG A 33 19.58 9.33 -7.34
N LEU A 34 19.79 8.02 -7.37
CA LEU A 34 19.20 7.14 -8.37
C LEU A 34 17.67 7.13 -8.25
N VAL A 35 17.13 7.05 -7.03
CA VAL A 35 15.69 7.08 -6.77
C VAL A 35 15.05 8.38 -7.26
N LEU A 36 15.64 9.53 -6.93
CA LEU A 36 15.13 10.84 -7.37
C LEU A 36 15.18 11.01 -8.89
N ASP A 37 16.21 10.47 -9.55
CA ASP A 37 16.31 10.49 -11.01
C ASP A 37 15.22 9.65 -11.67
N GLU A 38 14.92 8.46 -11.12
CA GLU A 38 13.85 7.60 -11.61
C GLU A 38 12.44 8.16 -11.31
N LEU A 39 12.26 8.77 -10.13
CA LEU A 39 11.00 9.45 -9.79
C LEU A 39 10.72 10.65 -10.69
N GLU A 40 11.74 11.47 -10.99
CA GLU A 40 11.56 12.60 -11.90
C GLU A 40 11.22 12.13 -13.32
N TYR A 41 11.88 11.07 -13.80
CA TYR A 41 11.54 10.47 -15.10
C TYR A 41 10.12 9.89 -15.09
N ALA A 42 9.74 9.14 -14.06
CA ALA A 42 8.41 8.55 -13.94
C ALA A 42 7.31 9.63 -13.87
N ARG A 43 7.57 10.73 -13.16
CA ARG A 43 6.63 11.86 -13.03
C ARG A 43 6.46 12.62 -14.33
N ARG A 44 7.54 12.82 -15.08
CA ARG A 44 7.58 13.62 -16.33
C ARG A 44 8.20 12.83 -17.48
N PRO A 45 7.62 11.69 -17.86
CA PRO A 45 8.18 10.88 -18.93
C PRO A 45 8.06 11.62 -20.27
N PRO A 46 8.96 11.35 -21.22
CA PRO A 46 8.81 11.84 -22.58
C PRO A 46 7.52 11.29 -23.18
N LEU A 47 6.75 12.18 -23.82
CA LEU A 47 5.52 11.79 -24.51
C LEU A 47 5.84 11.23 -25.88
N PHE A 48 5.31 10.06 -26.21
CA PHE A 48 5.32 9.50 -27.53
C PHE A 48 3.88 9.45 -28.08
N GLU A 49 3.62 10.09 -29.18
CA GLU A 49 2.27 10.22 -29.78
C GLU A 49 1.21 10.71 -28.74
N ARG A 50 1.59 11.66 -27.90
CA ARG A 50 0.76 12.20 -26.79
C ARG A 50 0.44 11.19 -25.68
N ARG A 51 1.12 10.04 -25.64
CA ARG A 51 0.99 9.03 -24.60
C ARG A 51 2.21 9.04 -23.69
N ALA A 52 1.95 9.06 -22.42
CA ALA A 52 2.99 8.83 -21.40
C ALA A 52 3.15 7.32 -21.20
N PRO A 53 4.38 6.78 -21.21
CA PRO A 53 4.59 5.36 -20.98
C PRO A 53 4.24 4.97 -19.54
N ILE A 54 3.84 3.73 -19.33
CA ILE A 54 3.94 3.05 -18.04
C ILE A 54 5.43 2.79 -17.82
N TYR A 55 5.89 2.80 -16.58
CA TYR A 55 7.30 2.69 -16.27
C TYR A 55 7.54 2.02 -14.92
N GLY A 56 8.64 1.29 -14.78
CA GLY A 56 9.09 0.74 -13.51
C GLY A 56 10.60 0.64 -13.40
N SER A 57 11.15 0.95 -12.23
CA SER A 57 12.55 0.73 -11.92
C SER A 57 12.73 0.19 -10.50
N ILE A 58 13.80 -0.56 -10.30
CA ILE A 58 14.25 -1.10 -9.02
C ILE A 58 15.62 -0.51 -8.75
N VAL A 59 15.72 0.30 -7.70
CA VAL A 59 16.99 0.88 -7.26
C VAL A 59 17.51 0.06 -6.09
N VAL A 60 18.57 -0.67 -6.33
CA VAL A 60 19.16 -1.63 -5.40
C VAL A 60 20.30 -0.98 -4.62
N PRO A 61 20.34 -1.04 -3.28
CA PRO A 61 21.49 -0.64 -2.50
C PRO A 61 22.75 -1.43 -2.88
N ALA A 62 23.94 -0.85 -2.66
CA ALA A 62 25.20 -1.43 -3.11
C ALA A 62 25.53 -2.80 -2.46
N ASP A 63 25.03 -3.03 -1.25
CA ASP A 63 25.22 -4.24 -0.43
C ASP A 63 24.15 -5.33 -0.66
N ARG A 64 23.18 -5.10 -1.54
CA ARG A 64 22.06 -5.99 -1.82
C ARG A 64 22.16 -6.63 -3.21
N SER A 65 21.42 -7.72 -3.41
CA SER A 65 21.35 -8.47 -4.67
C SER A 65 19.91 -8.74 -5.07
N LEU A 66 19.63 -8.69 -6.37
CA LEU A 66 18.32 -9.00 -6.96
C LEU A 66 17.98 -10.49 -7.03
N ILE A 67 18.95 -11.37 -6.81
CA ILE A 67 18.81 -12.82 -7.09
C ILE A 67 17.82 -13.52 -6.15
N GLU A 68 17.34 -12.85 -5.11
CA GLU A 68 16.54 -13.44 -4.05
C GLU A 68 15.02 -13.42 -4.28
N SER A 69 14.53 -12.73 -5.31
CA SER A 69 13.08 -12.73 -5.62
C SER A 69 12.68 -13.95 -6.43
N GLY A 70 11.84 -14.81 -5.87
CA GLY A 70 11.35 -16.04 -6.51
C GLY A 70 10.51 -15.84 -7.79
N GLU A 71 10.06 -14.61 -8.07
CA GLU A 71 9.30 -14.24 -9.27
C GLU A 71 10.19 -13.73 -10.41
N LEU A 72 11.47 -13.42 -10.12
CA LEU A 72 12.43 -12.97 -11.12
C LEU A 72 12.85 -14.16 -12.00
N VAL A 73 12.78 -13.98 -13.33
CA VAL A 73 13.12 -15.03 -14.29
C VAL A 73 14.46 -14.78 -14.97
N ASP A 74 14.74 -13.50 -15.31
CA ASP A 74 15.92 -13.15 -16.07
C ASP A 74 16.40 -11.73 -15.76
N LEU A 75 17.71 -11.52 -15.88
CA LEU A 75 18.38 -10.23 -15.78
C LEU A 75 19.17 -10.00 -17.07
N ILE A 76 18.71 -9.06 -17.88
CA ILE A 76 19.30 -8.73 -19.17
C ILE A 76 20.23 -7.54 -19.00
N ASP A 77 21.47 -7.65 -19.49
CA ASP A 77 22.46 -6.57 -19.49
C ASP A 77 22.09 -5.49 -20.50
N LEU A 78 22.03 -4.25 -20.05
CA LEU A 78 21.73 -3.06 -20.84
C LEU A 78 22.88 -2.03 -20.85
N ASP A 79 24.06 -2.38 -20.34
CA ASP A 79 25.18 -1.44 -20.11
C ASP A 79 25.64 -0.71 -21.40
N ALA A 80 25.46 -1.32 -22.56
CA ALA A 80 25.75 -0.69 -23.84
C ALA A 80 24.73 0.36 -24.30
N MET A 81 23.61 0.52 -23.56
CA MET A 81 22.52 1.42 -23.93
C MET A 81 22.58 2.74 -23.17
N PRO A 82 22.29 3.89 -23.84
CA PRO A 82 21.99 5.12 -23.13
C PRO A 82 20.79 4.95 -22.19
N LEU A 83 20.82 5.56 -21.02
CA LEU A 83 19.78 5.41 -19.98
C LEU A 83 18.36 5.73 -20.48
N ASP A 84 18.21 6.77 -21.31
CA ASP A 84 16.93 7.17 -21.91
C ASP A 84 16.37 6.11 -22.87
N VAL A 85 17.24 5.30 -23.50
CA VAL A 85 16.86 4.16 -24.34
C VAL A 85 16.53 2.96 -23.47
N ALA A 86 17.36 2.64 -22.48
CA ALA A 86 17.16 1.53 -21.54
C ALA A 86 15.80 1.63 -20.82
N ARG A 87 15.39 2.83 -20.40
CA ARG A 87 14.10 3.09 -19.75
C ARG A 87 12.88 2.69 -20.59
N ARG A 88 13.01 2.63 -21.94
CA ARG A 88 11.89 2.25 -22.84
C ARG A 88 11.54 0.76 -22.79
N PHE A 89 12.41 -0.08 -22.25
CA PHE A 89 12.18 -1.52 -22.11
C PHE A 89 11.50 -1.88 -20.78
N ALA A 90 11.38 -0.95 -19.87
CA ALA A 90 10.80 -1.16 -18.54
C ALA A 90 9.31 -0.76 -18.56
N ASP A 91 8.42 -1.76 -18.61
CA ASP A 91 6.96 -1.55 -18.71
C ASP A 91 6.27 -1.33 -17.34
N GLY A 92 7.01 -1.43 -16.23
CA GLY A 92 6.45 -1.27 -14.88
C GLY A 92 5.38 -2.29 -14.50
N ARG A 93 5.36 -3.42 -15.21
CA ARG A 93 4.45 -4.55 -14.97
C ARG A 93 5.20 -5.88 -14.89
N SER A 94 5.87 -6.25 -15.97
CA SER A 94 6.63 -7.49 -16.08
C SER A 94 8.12 -7.25 -16.29
N THR A 95 8.48 -6.01 -16.61
CA THR A 95 9.87 -5.60 -16.79
C THR A 95 10.16 -4.32 -16.02
N TYR A 96 11.29 -4.29 -15.34
CA TYR A 96 11.76 -3.17 -14.54
C TYR A 96 13.21 -2.86 -14.82
N LEU A 97 13.54 -1.57 -15.00
CA LEU A 97 14.92 -1.14 -15.10
C LEU A 97 15.60 -1.28 -13.74
N VAL A 98 16.72 -1.95 -13.68
CA VAL A 98 17.49 -2.11 -12.46
C VAL A 98 18.65 -1.14 -12.46
N ARG A 99 18.73 -0.37 -11.36
CA ARG A 99 19.85 0.55 -11.11
C ARG A 99 20.51 0.21 -9.78
N GLN A 100 21.82 0.17 -9.81
CA GLN A 100 22.64 0.03 -8.62
C GLN A 100 23.85 0.94 -8.76
N VAL A 101 24.33 1.50 -7.65
CA VAL A 101 25.48 2.41 -7.66
C VAL A 101 26.71 1.68 -8.22
N ASP A 102 27.38 2.30 -9.19
CA ASP A 102 28.62 1.79 -9.84
C ASP A 102 28.47 0.36 -10.44
N ARG A 103 27.27 0.02 -10.87
CA ARG A 103 26.98 -1.25 -11.55
C ARG A 103 26.33 -0.99 -12.92
N PRO A 104 26.45 -1.97 -13.85
CA PRO A 104 25.76 -1.95 -15.13
C PRO A 104 24.25 -1.76 -14.98
N LEU A 105 23.62 -1.18 -16.02
CA LEU A 105 22.17 -1.17 -16.14
C LEU A 105 21.69 -2.56 -16.51
N LEU A 106 20.67 -3.05 -15.79
CA LEU A 106 20.04 -4.33 -16.08
C LEU A 106 18.53 -4.14 -16.30
N LEU A 107 17.92 -5.08 -17.01
CA LEU A 107 16.45 -5.22 -17.11
C LEU A 107 16.04 -6.49 -16.36
N ALA A 108 15.25 -6.31 -15.32
CA ALA A 108 14.62 -7.43 -14.60
C ALA A 108 13.36 -7.85 -15.34
N CYS A 109 13.24 -9.17 -15.62
CA CYS A 109 12.07 -9.77 -16.24
C CYS A 109 11.38 -10.71 -15.25
N PHE A 110 10.11 -10.48 -14.98
CA PHE A 110 9.31 -11.26 -14.04
C PHE A 110 8.43 -12.28 -14.77
N ARG A 111 8.20 -13.43 -14.15
CA ARG A 111 7.40 -14.54 -14.70
C ARG A 111 5.94 -14.14 -14.95
N ARG A 112 5.41 -13.28 -14.11
CA ARG A 112 4.06 -12.73 -14.19
C ARG A 112 4.08 -11.22 -14.07
N SER A 113 2.94 -10.60 -14.28
CA SER A 113 2.81 -9.17 -13.97
C SER A 113 2.86 -8.95 -12.46
N VAL A 114 3.76 -8.07 -12.02
CA VAL A 114 3.97 -7.62 -10.64
C VAL A 114 3.59 -6.14 -10.49
N GLN A 115 2.45 -5.78 -11.06
CA GLN A 115 2.01 -4.39 -11.12
C GLN A 115 1.19 -3.92 -9.90
N TYR A 116 0.70 -4.85 -9.11
CA TYR A 116 -0.08 -4.53 -7.92
C TYR A 116 0.83 -4.03 -6.80
N GLU A 117 0.31 -3.13 -6.00
CA GLU A 117 1.05 -2.53 -4.89
C GLU A 117 1.61 -3.59 -3.93
N SER A 118 0.80 -4.60 -3.61
CA SER A 118 1.21 -5.71 -2.76
C SER A 118 2.41 -6.49 -3.31
N ASP A 119 2.46 -6.73 -4.64
CA ASP A 119 3.59 -7.44 -5.25
C ASP A 119 4.88 -6.61 -5.13
N LEU A 120 4.77 -5.30 -5.34
CA LEU A 120 5.92 -4.38 -5.31
C LEU A 120 6.45 -4.19 -3.89
N VAL A 121 5.58 -4.12 -2.89
CA VAL A 121 5.97 -4.08 -1.48
C VAL A 121 6.65 -5.38 -1.03
N GLU A 122 6.22 -6.55 -1.56
CA GLU A 122 6.89 -7.82 -1.29
C GLU A 122 8.30 -7.85 -1.90
N ILE A 123 8.43 -7.47 -3.18
CA ILE A 123 9.73 -7.41 -3.86
C ILE A 123 10.66 -6.40 -3.15
N GLU A 124 10.13 -5.24 -2.75
CA GLU A 124 10.87 -4.26 -1.95
C GLU A 124 11.42 -4.89 -0.67
N ALA A 125 10.55 -5.59 0.06
CA ALA A 125 10.91 -6.23 1.33
C ALA A 125 11.94 -7.36 1.18
N ASP A 126 11.81 -8.17 0.13
CA ASP A 126 12.73 -9.29 -0.15
C ASP A 126 14.13 -8.81 -0.51
N ILE A 127 14.21 -7.74 -1.30
CA ILE A 127 15.47 -7.23 -1.85
C ILE A 127 16.06 -6.10 -0.99
N GLY A 128 15.21 -5.37 -0.24
CA GLY A 128 15.60 -4.13 0.44
C GLY A 128 15.92 -3.00 -0.55
N ALA A 129 15.19 -2.96 -1.67
CA ALA A 129 15.37 -1.99 -2.75
C ALA A 129 14.28 -0.92 -2.73
N VAL A 130 14.50 0.22 -3.36
CA VAL A 130 13.42 1.18 -3.63
C VAL A 130 12.84 0.89 -5.01
N ILE A 131 11.54 0.67 -5.11
CA ILE A 131 10.87 0.42 -6.38
C ILE A 131 10.11 1.67 -6.81
N VAL A 132 10.41 2.19 -7.98
CA VAL A 132 9.67 3.32 -8.57
C VAL A 132 8.75 2.79 -9.66
N GLN A 133 7.49 3.23 -9.65
CA GLN A 133 6.51 2.85 -10.66
C GLN A 133 5.68 4.06 -11.12
N ARG A 134 5.43 4.12 -12.44
CA ARG A 134 4.37 4.92 -13.03
C ARG A 134 3.29 4.00 -13.57
N THR A 135 2.07 4.16 -13.08
CA THR A 135 0.92 3.36 -13.50
C THR A 135 0.34 3.85 -14.84
N ALA A 136 -0.54 3.06 -15.45
CA ALA A 136 -1.30 3.45 -16.65
C ALA A 136 -2.19 4.69 -16.42
N MET A 137 -2.61 4.91 -15.18
CA MET A 137 -3.39 6.09 -14.78
C MET A 137 -2.53 7.33 -14.54
N GLY A 138 -1.21 7.22 -14.72
CA GLY A 138 -0.27 8.33 -14.56
C GLY A 138 0.16 8.60 -13.12
N VAL A 139 -0.26 7.78 -12.16
CA VAL A 139 0.19 7.86 -10.77
C VAL A 139 1.66 7.43 -10.72
N THR A 140 2.50 8.25 -10.08
CA THR A 140 3.91 7.94 -9.82
C THR A 140 4.09 7.65 -8.35
N ARG A 141 4.73 6.53 -8.03
CA ARG A 141 4.94 6.07 -6.65
C ARG A 141 6.29 5.42 -6.46
N ALA A 142 6.78 5.49 -5.24
CA ALA A 142 7.95 4.75 -4.79
C ALA A 142 7.58 3.90 -3.58
N PHE A 143 8.04 2.66 -3.59
CA PHE A 143 7.89 1.70 -2.49
C PHE A 143 9.20 1.66 -1.73
N THR A 144 9.13 1.91 -0.43
CA THR A 144 10.27 1.97 0.49
C THR A 144 9.98 1.13 1.72
N GLU A 145 10.98 0.83 2.51
CA GLU A 145 10.83 0.11 3.78
C GLU A 145 9.78 0.76 4.71
N THR A 146 9.73 2.09 4.74
CA THR A 146 8.84 2.84 5.64
C THR A 146 7.43 3.06 5.08
N GLY A 147 7.24 2.91 3.77
CA GLY A 147 5.93 3.10 3.17
C GLY A 147 5.93 3.34 1.66
N THR A 148 4.79 3.77 1.16
CA THR A 148 4.57 4.11 -0.24
C THR A 148 4.49 5.62 -0.39
N VAL A 149 5.47 6.19 -1.09
CA VAL A 149 5.50 7.60 -1.50
C VAL A 149 4.75 7.74 -2.82
N GLU A 150 3.79 8.65 -2.92
CA GLU A 150 2.94 8.81 -4.10
C GLU A 150 2.81 10.27 -4.52
N TRP A 151 2.90 10.52 -5.83
CA TRP A 151 2.58 11.79 -6.46
C TRP A 151 1.13 11.80 -6.96
N SER A 152 0.29 12.63 -6.37
CA SER A 152 -1.15 12.74 -6.70
C SER A 152 -1.45 13.64 -7.90
N GLY A 153 -0.44 14.23 -8.55
CA GLY A 153 -0.57 15.23 -9.60
C GLY A 153 -0.33 16.66 -9.11
N TYR A 154 -0.48 16.92 -7.82
CA TYR A 154 -0.31 18.25 -7.21
C TYR A 154 0.53 18.25 -5.92
N ARG A 155 0.63 17.11 -5.21
CA ARG A 155 1.48 16.98 -4.01
C ARG A 155 2.01 15.55 -3.83
N TRP A 156 3.09 15.45 -3.08
CA TRP A 156 3.62 14.19 -2.57
C TRP A 156 2.92 13.79 -1.28
N THR A 157 2.70 12.50 -1.13
CA THR A 157 2.16 11.92 0.11
C THR A 157 2.94 10.67 0.46
N ASN A 158 3.04 10.36 1.75
CA ASN A 158 3.60 9.10 2.22
C ASN A 158 2.52 8.32 2.97
N ARG A 159 2.33 7.06 2.61
CA ARG A 159 1.45 6.12 3.31
C ARG A 159 2.29 5.02 3.95
N PRO A 160 2.16 4.77 5.27
CA PRO A 160 2.77 3.58 5.87
C PRO A 160 2.32 2.31 5.16
N ASN A 161 3.22 1.36 4.96
CA ASN A 161 2.86 0.05 4.43
C ASN A 161 2.13 -0.82 5.48
N ALA A 162 1.56 -1.94 5.07
CA ALA A 162 0.84 -2.83 5.99
C ALA A 162 1.74 -3.41 7.07
N ARG A 163 3.03 -3.64 6.77
CA ARG A 163 4.02 -4.13 7.74
C ARG A 163 4.22 -3.14 8.88
N SER A 164 4.52 -1.87 8.58
CA SER A 164 4.71 -0.83 9.60
C SER A 164 3.46 -0.65 10.46
N GLN A 165 2.27 -0.72 9.86
CA GLN A 165 1.02 -0.67 10.61
C GLN A 165 0.83 -1.91 11.50
N HIS A 166 1.12 -3.09 10.99
CA HIS A 166 1.05 -4.33 11.74
C HIS A 166 1.97 -4.27 12.97
N GLU A 167 3.22 -3.84 12.81
CA GLU A 167 4.19 -3.69 13.89
C GLU A 167 3.71 -2.70 14.96
N ALA A 168 3.11 -1.59 14.54
CA ALA A 168 2.57 -0.59 15.46
C ALA A 168 1.30 -1.05 16.20
N LEU A 169 0.45 -1.85 15.55
CA LEU A 169 -0.85 -2.27 16.10
C LEU A 169 -0.78 -3.58 16.90
N GLN A 170 0.10 -4.50 16.54
CA GLN A 170 0.19 -5.81 17.19
C GLN A 170 0.35 -5.75 18.71
N PRO A 171 1.16 -4.85 19.31
CA PRO A 171 1.24 -4.71 20.77
C PRO A 171 -0.07 -4.24 21.42
N LEU A 172 -0.93 -3.56 20.69
CA LEU A 172 -2.22 -3.06 21.16
C LEU A 172 -3.35 -4.09 21.01
N LEU A 173 -3.08 -5.16 20.24
CA LEU A 173 -4.04 -6.19 19.85
C LEU A 173 -3.49 -7.59 20.15
N PRO A 174 -3.14 -7.91 21.43
CA PRO A 174 -2.50 -9.18 21.78
C PRO A 174 -3.39 -10.40 21.52
N ASP A 175 -4.71 -10.21 21.53
CA ASP A 175 -5.70 -11.28 21.34
C ASP A 175 -6.01 -11.56 19.86
N VAL A 176 -5.50 -10.75 18.93
CA VAL A 176 -5.67 -10.94 17.49
C VAL A 176 -4.47 -11.72 16.96
N ASP A 177 -4.76 -12.80 16.23
CA ASP A 177 -3.74 -13.62 15.58
C ASP A 177 -2.91 -12.77 14.59
N LYS A 178 -1.57 -12.86 14.69
CA LYS A 178 -0.64 -12.04 13.89
C LYS A 178 -0.82 -12.22 12.38
N PRO A 179 -0.88 -13.45 11.83
CA PRO A 179 -1.16 -13.69 10.42
C PRO A 179 -2.49 -13.08 9.97
N VAL A 180 -3.51 -13.13 10.81
CA VAL A 180 -4.85 -12.58 10.49
C VAL A 180 -4.82 -11.05 10.45
N LEU A 181 -4.22 -10.41 11.46
CA LEU A 181 -4.05 -8.95 11.47
C LEU A 181 -3.22 -8.50 10.27
N GLY A 182 -2.11 -9.17 9.99
CA GLY A 182 -1.26 -8.88 8.83
C GLY A 182 -2.02 -9.00 7.51
N GLY A 183 -2.78 -10.07 7.33
CA GLY A 183 -3.56 -10.30 6.11
C GLY A 183 -4.69 -9.28 5.91
N VAL A 184 -5.41 -8.91 6.97
CA VAL A 184 -6.45 -7.86 6.92
C VAL A 184 -5.83 -6.50 6.57
N LEU A 185 -4.70 -6.14 7.18
CA LEU A 185 -4.00 -4.89 6.88
C LEU A 185 -3.45 -4.88 5.45
N GLU A 186 -2.86 -5.99 4.99
CA GLU A 186 -2.35 -6.11 3.62
C GLU A 186 -3.46 -5.94 2.59
N LEU A 187 -4.59 -6.63 2.76
CA LEU A 187 -5.76 -6.47 1.91
C LEU A 187 -6.27 -5.03 1.92
N ALA A 188 -6.38 -4.42 3.10
CA ALA A 188 -6.89 -3.05 3.24
C ALA A 188 -5.94 -2.00 2.64
N VAL A 189 -4.64 -2.07 2.96
CA VAL A 189 -3.63 -1.06 2.63
C VAL A 189 -3.15 -1.17 1.19
N HIS A 190 -2.89 -2.39 0.70
CA HIS A 190 -2.21 -2.61 -0.59
C HIS A 190 -3.14 -3.06 -1.72
N TRP A 191 -4.40 -3.38 -1.44
CA TRP A 191 -5.38 -3.78 -2.45
C TRP A 191 -6.56 -2.82 -2.54
N LEU A 192 -7.24 -2.58 -1.41
CA LEU A 192 -8.47 -1.78 -1.40
C LEU A 192 -8.17 -0.28 -1.45
N SER A 193 -7.26 0.20 -0.61
CA SER A 193 -6.91 1.63 -0.51
C SER A 193 -6.37 2.21 -1.83
N PRO A 194 -5.39 1.58 -2.53
CA PRO A 194 -4.87 2.10 -3.79
C PRO A 194 -5.90 2.12 -4.92
N SER A 195 -6.89 1.24 -4.82
CA SER A 195 -8.00 1.12 -5.78
C SER A 195 -9.20 1.98 -5.41
N ARG A 196 -9.12 2.73 -4.29
CA ARG A 196 -10.21 3.55 -3.76
C ARG A 196 -11.51 2.78 -3.52
N VAL A 197 -11.37 1.51 -3.11
CA VAL A 197 -12.50 0.65 -2.75
C VAL A 197 -12.81 0.85 -1.28
N GLY A 198 -13.92 1.54 -0.99
CA GLY A 198 -14.39 1.70 0.37
C GLY A 198 -14.91 0.38 0.93
N ALA A 199 -14.37 -0.06 2.07
CA ALA A 199 -14.75 -1.31 2.71
C ALA A 199 -14.67 -1.21 4.24
N THR A 200 -15.37 -2.12 4.92
CA THR A 200 -15.27 -2.31 6.36
C THR A 200 -15.05 -3.79 6.63
N LEU A 201 -13.85 -4.15 7.14
CA LEU A 201 -13.49 -5.50 7.53
C LEU A 201 -13.61 -5.60 9.06
N VAL A 202 -14.36 -6.57 9.56
CA VAL A 202 -14.64 -6.73 10.99
C VAL A 202 -14.18 -8.10 11.47
N LEU A 203 -13.36 -8.11 12.52
CA LEU A 203 -13.02 -9.28 13.30
C LEU A 203 -13.83 -9.21 14.60
N PRO A 204 -14.91 -10.00 14.76
CA PRO A 204 -15.67 -10.06 15.99
C PRO A 204 -14.80 -10.56 17.15
N GLY A 205 -14.94 -9.97 18.33
CA GLY A 205 -14.17 -10.36 19.51
C GLY A 205 -14.64 -11.65 20.20
N GLY A 206 -15.55 -12.40 19.59
CA GLY A 206 -16.12 -13.63 20.11
C GLY A 206 -16.78 -14.46 19.02
N HIS A 207 -17.42 -15.57 19.41
CA HIS A 207 -18.11 -16.45 18.47
C HIS A 207 -19.57 -16.02 18.18
N ASP A 208 -20.05 -15.01 18.89
CA ASP A 208 -21.43 -14.55 18.78
C ASP A 208 -21.59 -13.53 17.64
N ASP A 209 -22.69 -13.64 16.90
CA ASP A 209 -23.07 -12.67 15.88
C ASP A 209 -23.71 -11.40 16.51
N ALA A 210 -23.32 -11.08 17.76
CA ALA A 210 -23.85 -9.95 18.51
C ALA A 210 -23.58 -8.62 17.79
N GLY A 211 -24.63 -7.83 17.64
CA GLY A 211 -24.56 -6.55 16.92
C GLY A 211 -24.44 -6.66 15.40
N LEU A 212 -24.54 -7.87 14.82
CA LEU A 212 -24.55 -8.08 13.38
C LEU A 212 -25.97 -8.20 12.84
N ASP A 213 -26.23 -7.54 11.72
CA ASP A 213 -27.43 -7.70 10.93
C ASP A 213 -27.13 -8.60 9.74
N LEU A 214 -27.62 -9.84 9.82
CA LEU A 214 -27.33 -10.88 8.86
C LEU A 214 -28.46 -11.07 7.82
N GLU A 215 -29.56 -10.32 7.91
CA GLU A 215 -30.77 -10.55 7.10
C GLU A 215 -30.48 -10.58 5.60
N HIS A 216 -29.65 -9.65 5.12
CA HIS A 216 -29.28 -9.55 3.71
C HIS A 216 -27.83 -9.94 3.43
N SER A 217 -27.16 -10.55 4.41
CA SER A 217 -25.76 -10.92 4.27
C SER A 217 -25.54 -12.09 3.31
N ILE A 218 -24.40 -12.12 2.68
CA ILE A 218 -23.98 -13.14 1.73
C ILE A 218 -22.94 -14.04 2.40
N ALA A 219 -23.17 -15.36 2.42
CA ALA A 219 -22.14 -16.30 2.87
C ALA A 219 -20.98 -16.30 1.89
N ALA A 220 -19.77 -16.10 2.41
CA ALA A 220 -18.58 -16.14 1.57
C ALA A 220 -18.17 -17.58 1.24
N PRO A 221 -17.57 -17.84 0.07
CA PRO A 221 -16.89 -19.11 -0.19
C PRO A 221 -15.67 -19.26 0.74
N ALA A 222 -15.00 -20.41 0.69
CA ALA A 222 -13.83 -20.71 1.53
C ALA A 222 -12.61 -19.84 1.17
N LEU A 223 -12.70 -18.53 1.41
CA LEU A 223 -11.63 -17.55 1.24
C LEU A 223 -11.08 -17.11 2.60
N THR A 224 -9.80 -16.81 2.65
CA THR A 224 -9.14 -16.34 3.87
C THR A 224 -8.23 -15.14 3.56
N VAL A 225 -8.13 -14.22 4.52
CA VAL A 225 -7.21 -13.08 4.46
C VAL A 225 -5.74 -13.47 4.70
N THR A 226 -5.49 -14.66 5.23
CA THR A 226 -4.11 -15.16 5.45
C THR A 226 -3.49 -15.78 4.19
N THR A 227 -4.26 -15.89 3.12
CA THR A 227 -3.83 -16.49 1.86
C THR A 227 -3.87 -15.47 0.74
N ARG A 228 -2.73 -14.98 0.32
CA ARG A 228 -2.58 -13.84 -0.59
C ARG A 228 -3.20 -14.06 -1.96
N TYR A 229 -3.12 -15.27 -2.53
CA TYR A 229 -3.76 -15.57 -3.80
C TYR A 229 -5.30 -15.64 -3.72
N HIS A 230 -5.91 -15.47 -2.55
CA HIS A 230 -7.35 -15.22 -2.40
C HIS A 230 -7.73 -13.74 -2.58
N TYR A 231 -6.76 -12.81 -2.47
CA TYR A 231 -7.03 -11.37 -2.52
C TYR A 231 -7.69 -10.88 -3.80
N PRO A 232 -7.35 -11.38 -5.01
CA PRO A 232 -8.09 -10.97 -6.21
C PRO A 232 -9.59 -11.28 -6.14
N ALA A 233 -9.97 -12.44 -5.57
CA ALA A 233 -11.37 -12.82 -5.39
C ALA A 233 -12.05 -11.96 -4.31
N LEU A 234 -11.37 -11.73 -3.18
CA LEU A 234 -11.86 -10.84 -2.12
C LEU A 234 -12.04 -9.41 -2.62
N TYR A 235 -11.05 -8.90 -3.34
CA TYR A 235 -11.12 -7.58 -3.97
C TYR A 235 -12.31 -7.45 -4.92
N ALA A 236 -12.50 -8.42 -5.82
CA ALA A 236 -13.62 -8.42 -6.77
C ALA A 236 -14.98 -8.46 -6.07
N ALA A 237 -15.11 -9.21 -4.97
CA ALA A 237 -16.31 -9.26 -4.15
C ALA A 237 -16.57 -7.92 -3.43
N LEU A 238 -15.52 -7.34 -2.80
CA LEU A 238 -15.62 -6.10 -2.02
C LEU A 238 -15.91 -4.87 -2.90
N MET A 239 -15.47 -4.86 -4.15
CA MET A 239 -15.85 -3.84 -5.13
C MET A 239 -17.34 -3.80 -5.45
N GLN A 240 -18.06 -4.91 -5.24
CA GLN A 240 -19.46 -5.09 -5.60
C GLN A 240 -20.38 -5.18 -4.37
N THR A 241 -19.81 -5.05 -3.18
CA THR A 241 -20.54 -5.27 -1.92
C THR A 241 -20.34 -4.06 -1.01
N ASP A 242 -21.43 -3.52 -0.50
CA ASP A 242 -21.41 -2.50 0.55
C ASP A 242 -21.55 -3.16 1.95
N LEU A 243 -21.56 -2.34 3.01
CA LEU A 243 -21.62 -2.75 4.42
C LEU A 243 -20.34 -3.45 4.90
N ALA A 244 -20.44 -4.26 5.95
CA ALA A 244 -19.27 -4.90 6.54
C ALA A 244 -19.02 -6.31 6.01
N THR A 245 -17.75 -6.70 6.01
CA THR A 245 -17.29 -8.07 5.75
C THR A 245 -16.76 -8.65 7.04
N ILE A 246 -17.25 -9.82 7.42
CA ILE A 246 -16.90 -10.49 8.68
C ILE A 246 -15.78 -11.48 8.42
N VAL A 247 -14.67 -11.30 9.14
CA VAL A 247 -13.49 -12.17 9.13
C VAL A 247 -13.40 -12.87 10.49
N SER A 248 -13.34 -14.19 10.51
CA SER A 248 -13.19 -14.95 11.73
C SER A 248 -11.77 -14.92 12.30
N ALA A 249 -11.59 -15.38 13.52
CA ALA A 249 -10.32 -15.36 14.24
C ALA A 249 -9.20 -16.16 13.54
N ASP A 250 -9.55 -17.14 12.71
CA ASP A 250 -8.63 -17.91 11.86
C ASP A 250 -8.36 -17.27 10.49
N GLY A 251 -8.91 -16.08 10.24
CA GLY A 251 -8.76 -15.34 9.01
C GLY A 251 -9.72 -15.72 7.88
N ALA A 252 -10.63 -16.69 8.09
CA ALA A 252 -11.62 -17.02 7.08
C ALA A 252 -12.66 -15.90 6.92
N VAL A 253 -12.97 -15.53 5.68
CA VAL A 253 -14.08 -14.61 5.38
C VAL A 253 -15.39 -15.38 5.49
N ARG A 254 -16.21 -15.00 6.47
CA ARG A 254 -17.47 -15.70 6.75
C ARG A 254 -18.65 -15.15 5.96
N ARG A 255 -18.79 -13.82 5.98
CA ARG A 255 -19.93 -13.13 5.37
C ARG A 255 -19.55 -11.78 4.78
N LEU A 256 -20.28 -11.40 3.76
CA LEU A 256 -20.26 -10.09 3.11
C LEU A 256 -21.60 -9.40 3.32
N ALA A 257 -21.67 -8.09 3.11
CA ALA A 257 -22.87 -7.27 3.19
C ALA A 257 -23.58 -7.35 4.56
N VAL A 258 -22.79 -7.32 5.64
CA VAL A 258 -23.31 -7.41 7.01
C VAL A 258 -23.55 -6.02 7.57
N GLY A 259 -24.78 -5.75 8.05
CA GLY A 259 -25.09 -4.53 8.76
C GLY A 259 -24.46 -4.54 10.16
N LEU A 260 -23.92 -3.40 10.61
CA LEU A 260 -23.42 -3.21 11.97
C LEU A 260 -24.47 -2.47 12.78
N ARG A 261 -25.08 -3.15 13.75
CA ARG A 261 -26.05 -2.56 14.69
C ARG A 261 -25.30 -1.87 15.82
N ALA A 262 -25.83 -0.74 16.26
CA ALA A 262 -25.28 0.03 17.37
C ALA A 262 -26.36 0.35 18.39
N SER A 263 -26.00 0.40 19.67
CA SER A 263 -26.87 0.84 20.75
C SER A 263 -27.19 2.35 20.67
N VAL A 264 -28.22 2.76 21.36
CA VAL A 264 -28.54 4.19 21.53
C VAL A 264 -27.40 4.93 22.23
N GLU A 265 -26.72 4.26 23.17
CA GLU A 265 -25.60 4.81 23.91
C GLU A 265 -24.41 5.07 22.97
N ALA A 266 -24.00 4.09 22.19
CA ALA A 266 -22.96 4.27 21.14
C ALA A 266 -23.33 5.42 20.19
N GLY A 267 -24.62 5.54 19.85
CA GLY A 267 -25.14 6.61 19.02
C GLY A 267 -24.96 8.01 19.61
N SER A 268 -25.00 8.13 20.94
CA SER A 268 -24.84 9.41 21.64
C SER A 268 -23.39 9.78 21.97
N VAL A 269 -22.51 8.79 22.13
CA VAL A 269 -21.10 8.99 22.53
C VAL A 269 -20.18 9.19 21.34
N ILE A 270 -20.46 8.50 20.23
CA ILE A 270 -19.60 8.53 19.04
C ILE A 270 -20.01 9.67 18.10
N ASP A 271 -19.07 10.57 17.84
CA ASP A 271 -19.22 11.79 17.05
C ASP A 271 -19.79 11.56 15.64
N HIS A 272 -20.59 12.53 15.19
CA HIS A 272 -21.29 12.51 13.91
C HIS A 272 -20.48 13.06 12.73
N GLU A 273 -19.32 13.68 12.97
CA GLU A 273 -18.51 14.37 11.95
C GLU A 273 -17.79 13.41 10.97
N ARG A 274 -17.72 12.12 11.27
CA ARG A 274 -17.04 11.12 10.44
C ARG A 274 -17.98 10.52 9.39
N GLY A 275 -17.42 10.10 8.26
CA GLY A 275 -18.16 9.36 7.23
C GLY A 275 -18.86 8.10 7.75
N MET A 276 -19.88 7.62 7.04
CA MET A 276 -20.80 6.59 7.52
C MET A 276 -20.09 5.29 7.95
N ARG A 277 -19.13 4.79 7.18
CA ARG A 277 -18.35 3.57 7.49
C ARG A 277 -17.55 3.72 8.79
N HIS A 278 -16.87 4.84 8.98
CA HIS A 278 -16.09 5.12 10.19
C HIS A 278 -16.98 5.18 11.42
N ARG A 279 -18.13 5.84 11.32
CA ARG A 279 -19.10 5.95 12.40
C ARG A 279 -19.70 4.61 12.77
N SER A 280 -20.11 3.80 11.79
CA SER A 280 -20.63 2.45 12.02
C SER A 280 -19.59 1.54 12.68
N ALA A 281 -18.35 1.56 12.22
CA ALA A 281 -17.24 0.80 12.79
C ALA A 281 -16.93 1.24 14.25
N ALA A 282 -16.86 2.55 14.50
CA ALA A 282 -16.62 3.08 15.83
C ALA A 282 -17.74 2.69 16.82
N ARG A 283 -19.00 2.83 16.42
CA ARG A 283 -20.15 2.47 17.25
C ARG A 283 -20.23 0.97 17.53
N TYR A 284 -20.00 0.15 16.51
CA TYR A 284 -19.97 -1.30 16.67
C TYR A 284 -18.86 -1.74 17.63
N THR A 285 -17.64 -1.23 17.45
CA THR A 285 -16.52 -1.59 18.34
C THR A 285 -16.63 -0.97 19.74
N PHE A 286 -17.46 0.06 19.96
CA PHE A 286 -17.84 0.56 21.28
C PHE A 286 -18.72 -0.44 22.00
N ASP A 287 -19.76 -0.95 21.32
CA ASP A 287 -20.71 -1.93 21.89
C ASP A 287 -20.08 -3.33 22.00
N GLN A 288 -19.11 -3.65 21.16
CA GLN A 288 -18.37 -4.92 21.11
C GLN A 288 -16.89 -4.68 21.40
N PRO A 289 -16.47 -4.54 22.67
CA PRO A 289 -15.12 -4.10 23.05
C PRO A 289 -13.99 -5.05 22.61
N GLY A 290 -14.31 -6.32 22.32
CA GLY A 290 -13.36 -7.31 21.78
C GLY A 290 -13.26 -7.30 20.26
N ALA A 291 -14.16 -6.59 19.56
CA ALA A 291 -14.16 -6.54 18.10
C ALA A 291 -13.15 -5.51 17.56
N LEU A 292 -12.51 -5.86 16.45
CA LEU A 292 -11.68 -4.97 15.66
C LEU A 292 -12.39 -4.65 14.33
N ALA A 293 -12.37 -3.39 13.91
CA ALA A 293 -12.87 -2.99 12.60
C ALA A 293 -11.80 -2.21 11.83
N VAL A 294 -11.50 -2.64 10.61
CA VAL A 294 -10.60 -1.96 9.67
C VAL A 294 -11.46 -1.33 8.58
N VAL A 295 -11.40 -0.03 8.46
CA VAL A 295 -12.19 0.77 7.51
C VAL A 295 -11.27 1.34 6.45
N VAL A 296 -11.57 1.05 5.20
CA VAL A 296 -10.96 1.67 4.03
C VAL A 296 -11.91 2.74 3.51
N SER A 297 -11.44 3.97 3.42
CA SER A 297 -12.19 5.08 2.82
C SER A 297 -12.07 5.06 1.29
N GLU A 298 -13.09 5.53 0.59
CA GLU A 298 -13.03 5.76 -0.87
C GLU A 298 -11.96 6.79 -1.26
N ASP A 299 -11.58 7.67 -0.32
CA ASP A 299 -10.47 8.61 -0.49
C ASP A 299 -9.09 7.97 -0.29
N GLY A 300 -9.05 6.68 0.08
CA GLY A 300 -7.85 5.88 0.26
C GLY A 300 -7.38 5.64 1.69
N PRO A 301 -7.61 6.51 2.71
CA PRO A 301 -7.14 6.26 4.07
C PRO A 301 -7.70 4.97 4.69
N VAL A 302 -6.83 4.28 5.45
CA VAL A 302 -7.19 3.10 6.24
C VAL A 302 -7.22 3.49 7.71
N SER A 303 -8.29 3.15 8.42
CA SER A 303 -8.46 3.40 9.84
C SER A 303 -8.80 2.11 10.58
N VAL A 304 -8.18 1.92 11.74
CA VAL A 304 -8.41 0.75 12.61
C VAL A 304 -9.13 1.19 13.87
N PHE A 305 -10.25 0.56 14.16
CA PHE A 305 -11.11 0.86 15.31
C PHE A 305 -11.12 -0.26 16.33
N LEU A 306 -10.98 0.10 17.60
CA LEU A 306 -11.13 -0.77 18.77
C LEU A 306 -11.83 0.02 19.89
N ARG A 307 -12.79 -0.57 20.56
CA ARG A 307 -13.50 0.05 21.70
C ARG A 307 -14.02 1.46 21.41
N GLY A 308 -14.55 1.66 20.20
CA GLY A 308 -15.10 2.95 19.75
C GLY A 308 -14.05 4.00 19.34
N ARG A 309 -12.76 3.70 19.39
CA ARG A 309 -11.67 4.64 19.10
C ARG A 309 -10.86 4.21 17.89
N ALA A 310 -10.42 5.17 17.08
CA ALA A 310 -9.44 4.93 16.04
C ALA A 310 -8.05 4.76 16.69
N LEU A 311 -7.38 3.62 16.44
CA LEU A 311 -6.03 3.33 16.92
C LEU A 311 -4.99 3.90 15.98
N SER A 312 -5.23 3.82 14.67
CA SER A 312 -4.36 4.37 13.64
C SER A 312 -5.20 4.97 12.53
N GLN A 313 -4.76 6.09 11.99
CA GLN A 313 -5.20 6.60 10.70
C GLN A 313 -3.99 6.59 9.79
N CYS A 314 -4.03 5.79 8.73
CA CYS A 314 -3.17 5.97 7.58
C CYS A 314 -3.62 7.25 6.88
N VAL A 315 -3.23 8.39 7.39
CA VAL A 315 -3.46 9.67 6.74
C VAL A 315 -2.30 9.90 5.78
N ALA A 316 -2.60 10.00 4.50
CA ALA A 316 -1.72 10.67 3.57
C ALA A 316 -1.43 12.07 4.13
N GLY A 317 -0.23 12.24 4.70
CA GLY A 317 0.39 13.50 5.10
C GLY A 317 -0.54 14.64 5.53
N THR A 318 -0.92 14.67 6.80
CA THR A 318 -1.17 15.90 7.54
C THR A 318 -0.87 15.64 9.01
N GLN A 319 0.41 15.72 9.39
CA GLN A 319 0.73 16.16 10.73
C GLN A 319 0.56 17.68 10.73
N ASN A 320 -0.53 18.15 11.26
CA ASN A 320 -0.64 19.50 11.74
C ASN A 320 -0.75 19.40 13.27
N PRO A 321 0.31 19.70 14.04
CA PRO A 321 0.20 19.83 15.48
C PRO A 321 -0.47 21.17 15.77
N ARG A 322 -1.63 21.14 16.36
CA ARG A 322 -2.14 22.21 17.21
C ARG A 322 -2.44 21.67 18.60
#